data_697c36074256055ea57c35e5cce412ae
#
_entry.id   697c36074256055ea57c35e5cce412ae
#
_cell.length_a   1.000
_cell.length_b   1.000
_cell.length_c   1.000
_cell.angle_alpha   90.00
_cell.angle_beta   90.00
_cell.angle_gamma   90.00
#
_symmetry.space_group_name_H-M   'P 1'
#
loop_
_entity.id
_entity.type
_entity.pdbx_description
1 polymer ?
#
loop_
_entity_poly.entity_id
_entity_poly.type
_entity_poly.pdbx_seq_one_letter_code
_entity_poly.pdbx_strand_id
1 'polypeptide(L)'
;MRVRPFMLIIAAVILTAGCTTSRPAATISPATLSPATQSLRDLTHLPPPAGPISVAVYGLRDQTGQYKPSPDSSFSTSVTQGAASLLISALRDSRWFKPVERENLQDLLTERKIIRALEQPQDQAQVQLPALRPANMIIEGAIVAYESNVRTGGIGVRYLGVGPSELYRQDQVTVNLRAVDIRTGDIIQSITTTKTIFSIQVDFGIFRFVSLKHLLEVETGVSRNEPVQQCVREAIETALIHMIAQGARDGSWNLKNPGDLNKPLLQSYLQSYDEQMTLLPLADADKDIVATGEKNGTQR
;
A
#
# COMPACT_ATOMS: atom_id res chain seq x y z
N MET A 1 -75.67 -3.63 -8.39
CA MET A 1 -74.41 -4.26 -8.77
C MET A 1 -73.77 -4.87 -7.52
N ARG A 2 -73.84 -6.21 -7.34
CA ARG A 2 -73.30 -6.88 -6.16
C ARG A 2 -71.87 -7.28 -6.47
N VAL A 3 -70.91 -6.53 -5.90
CA VAL A 3 -69.47 -6.89 -5.94
C VAL A 3 -69.31 -8.19 -5.15
N ARG A 4 -68.84 -9.24 -5.83
CA ARG A 4 -68.71 -10.57 -5.24
C ARG A 4 -67.70 -10.52 -4.08
N PRO A 5 -67.99 -11.07 -2.91
CA PRO A 5 -67.12 -11.05 -1.71
C PRO A 5 -65.76 -11.72 -1.99
N PHE A 6 -65.62 -12.49 -3.02
CA PHE A 6 -64.39 -13.16 -3.47
C PHE A 6 -63.28 -12.14 -3.89
N MET A 7 -63.69 -11.01 -4.47
CA MET A 7 -62.73 -9.99 -4.92
C MET A 7 -62.13 -9.17 -3.75
N LEU A 8 -62.89 -9.01 -2.68
CA LEU A 8 -62.44 -8.36 -1.44
C LEU A 8 -61.44 -9.24 -0.68
N ILE A 9 -61.63 -10.56 -0.69
CA ILE A 9 -60.70 -11.50 -0.02
C ILE A 9 -59.34 -11.54 -0.74
N ILE A 10 -59.31 -11.51 -2.07
CA ILE A 10 -58.07 -11.47 -2.85
C ILE A 10 -57.34 -10.15 -2.60
N ALA A 11 -58.01 -9.04 -2.56
CA ALA A 11 -57.42 -7.72 -2.22
C ALA A 11 -56.80 -7.67 -0.80
N ALA A 12 -57.48 -8.31 0.17
CA ALA A 12 -57.00 -8.40 1.54
C ALA A 12 -55.73 -9.30 1.67
N VAL A 13 -55.63 -10.37 0.91
CA VAL A 13 -54.45 -11.27 0.91
C VAL A 13 -53.22 -10.61 0.28
N ILE A 14 -53.44 -9.75 -0.72
CA ILE A 14 -52.30 -9.02 -1.37
C ILE A 14 -51.77 -7.92 -0.46
N LEU A 15 -52.58 -7.34 0.41
CA LEU A 15 -52.16 -6.31 1.36
C LEU A 15 -51.37 -6.85 2.57
N THR A 16 -51.43 -8.14 2.88
CA THR A 16 -50.67 -8.79 3.93
C THR A 16 -49.32 -9.36 3.50
N ALA A 17 -49.03 -9.38 2.17
CA ALA A 17 -47.69 -9.62 1.67
C ALA A 17 -46.78 -8.42 1.97
N GLY A 18 -46.80 -7.97 3.23
CA GLY A 18 -45.90 -6.95 3.77
C GLY A 18 -44.48 -7.39 3.53
N CYS A 19 -43.70 -6.51 2.92
CA CYS A 19 -42.26 -6.63 2.75
C CYS A 19 -41.63 -7.07 4.06
N THR A 20 -41.33 -8.36 4.20
CA THR A 20 -40.30 -8.78 5.13
C THR A 20 -38.99 -8.25 4.57
N THR A 21 -38.64 -7.02 4.92
CA THR A 21 -37.27 -6.55 4.79
C THR A 21 -36.45 -7.47 5.68
N SER A 22 -35.97 -8.57 5.14
CA SER A 22 -34.91 -9.34 5.77
C SER A 22 -33.71 -8.42 5.85
N ARG A 23 -33.55 -7.76 7.01
CA ARG A 23 -32.25 -7.16 7.35
C ARG A 23 -31.24 -8.28 7.18
N PRO A 24 -30.21 -8.11 6.33
CA PRO A 24 -29.16 -9.09 6.30
C PRO A 24 -28.67 -9.25 7.73
N ALA A 25 -28.81 -10.45 8.29
CA ALA A 25 -28.23 -10.77 9.57
C ALA A 25 -26.77 -10.29 9.49
N ALA A 26 -26.37 -9.46 10.43
CA ALA A 26 -24.99 -9.02 10.52
C ALA A 26 -24.15 -10.29 10.71
N THR A 27 -23.68 -10.85 9.60
CA THR A 27 -22.83 -12.01 9.60
C THR A 27 -21.50 -11.55 10.21
N ILE A 28 -21.31 -11.81 11.49
CA ILE A 28 -20.05 -11.64 12.16
C ILE A 28 -19.14 -12.69 11.57
N SER A 29 -18.29 -12.31 10.63
CA SER A 29 -17.27 -13.21 10.10
C SER A 29 -16.13 -13.32 11.11
N PRO A 30 -15.58 -14.54 11.32
CA PRO A 30 -14.40 -14.69 12.16
C PRO A 30 -13.24 -13.87 11.61
N ALA A 31 -12.32 -13.46 12.48
CA ALA A 31 -11.07 -12.85 12.04
C ALA A 31 -10.26 -13.86 11.21
N THR A 32 -9.73 -13.40 10.09
CA THR A 32 -8.89 -14.19 9.19
C THR A 32 -7.58 -13.44 8.92
N LEU A 33 -6.58 -14.16 8.44
CA LEU A 33 -5.37 -13.52 7.93
C LEU A 33 -5.74 -12.60 6.76
N SER A 34 -5.08 -11.45 6.70
CA SER A 34 -5.25 -10.54 5.56
C SER A 34 -4.88 -11.25 4.25
N PRO A 35 -5.69 -11.15 3.20
CA PRO A 35 -5.37 -11.76 1.91
C PRO A 35 -4.01 -11.32 1.40
N ALA A 36 -3.28 -12.24 0.78
CA ALA A 36 -2.01 -11.91 0.14
C ALA A 36 -2.27 -11.08 -1.12
N THR A 37 -1.62 -9.93 -1.20
CA THR A 37 -1.59 -9.08 -2.40
C THR A 37 -0.77 -9.75 -3.51
N GLN A 38 -0.86 -9.26 -4.75
CA GLN A 38 0.03 -9.76 -5.81
C GLN A 38 1.48 -9.38 -5.51
N SER A 39 1.73 -8.16 -5.04
CA SER A 39 3.06 -7.70 -4.64
C SER A 39 3.67 -8.54 -3.53
N LEU A 40 2.88 -8.98 -2.52
CA LEU A 40 3.38 -9.89 -1.49
C LEU A 40 3.79 -11.25 -2.08
N ARG A 41 3.00 -11.79 -3.00
CA ARG A 41 3.35 -13.05 -3.69
C ARG A 41 4.66 -12.90 -4.46
N ASP A 42 4.82 -11.83 -5.23
CA ASP A 42 6.02 -11.55 -5.99
C ASP A 42 7.22 -11.37 -5.05
N LEU A 43 7.06 -10.59 -3.97
CA LEU A 43 8.08 -10.36 -2.95
C LEU A 43 8.60 -11.67 -2.33
N THR A 44 7.68 -12.60 -2.02
CA THR A 44 8.05 -13.89 -1.42
C THR A 44 8.67 -14.88 -2.41
N HIS A 45 8.52 -14.65 -3.72
CA HIS A 45 9.08 -15.47 -4.78
C HIS A 45 10.36 -14.89 -5.41
N LEU A 46 10.85 -13.77 -4.89
CA LEU A 46 12.13 -13.23 -5.32
C LEU A 46 13.27 -14.23 -5.08
N PRO A 47 14.27 -14.25 -5.95
CA PRO A 47 15.48 -15.05 -5.72
C PRO A 47 16.12 -14.70 -4.38
N PRO A 48 16.67 -15.68 -3.64
CA PRO A 48 17.21 -15.43 -2.32
C PRO A 48 18.49 -14.59 -2.35
N PRO A 49 18.74 -13.78 -1.29
CA PRO A 49 20.01 -13.08 -1.12
C PRO A 49 21.17 -14.03 -0.79
N ALA A 50 22.40 -13.57 -0.95
CA ALA A 50 23.61 -14.27 -0.50
C ALA A 50 23.61 -14.50 1.02
N GLY A 51 22.96 -13.59 1.75
CA GLY A 51 22.68 -13.67 3.18
C GLY A 51 21.70 -12.58 3.61
N PRO A 52 20.90 -12.83 4.66
CA PRO A 52 19.92 -11.86 5.11
C PRO A 52 20.59 -10.62 5.68
N ILE A 53 20.13 -9.44 5.27
CA ILE A 53 20.64 -8.13 5.69
C ILE A 53 19.89 -7.70 6.95
N SER A 54 20.62 -7.41 8.03
CA SER A 54 20.01 -6.87 9.26
C SER A 54 19.63 -5.41 9.06
N VAL A 55 18.35 -5.09 9.24
CA VAL A 55 17.81 -3.76 8.99
C VAL A 55 17.06 -3.19 10.20
N ALA A 56 17.17 -1.89 10.41
CA ALA A 56 16.41 -1.13 11.38
C ALA A 56 15.30 -0.34 10.69
N VAL A 57 14.11 -0.34 11.27
CA VAL A 57 13.02 0.55 10.91
C VAL A 57 12.70 1.40 12.14
N TYR A 58 12.80 2.71 12.02
CA TYR A 58 12.45 3.65 13.10
C TYR A 58 11.04 4.21 12.94
N GLY A 59 10.46 4.07 11.76
CA GLY A 59 9.10 4.45 11.47
C GLY A 59 8.87 4.64 9.97
N LEU A 60 7.60 4.62 9.60
CA LEU A 60 7.12 5.02 8.28
C LEU A 60 5.90 5.92 8.53
N ARG A 61 6.08 7.23 8.34
CA ARG A 61 5.11 8.22 8.79
C ARG A 61 4.16 8.62 7.67
N ASP A 62 2.94 8.94 8.06
CA ASP A 62 2.01 9.67 7.21
C ASP A 62 2.42 11.15 7.14
N GLN A 63 2.82 11.60 5.97
CA GLN A 63 3.16 12.99 5.68
C GLN A 63 2.13 13.66 4.77
N THR A 64 1.00 13.01 4.51
CA THR A 64 -0.06 13.56 3.64
C THR A 64 -0.83 14.68 4.32
N GLY A 65 -0.90 14.68 5.65
CA GLY A 65 -1.70 15.64 6.41
C GLY A 65 -3.20 15.53 6.16
N GLN A 66 -3.67 14.43 5.59
CA GLN A 66 -5.06 14.29 5.17
C GLN A 66 -5.92 13.58 6.22
N TYR A 67 -7.10 14.13 6.45
CA TYR A 67 -8.12 13.57 7.33
C TYR A 67 -9.32 13.07 6.53
N LYS A 68 -10.08 12.14 7.11
CA LYS A 68 -11.29 11.63 6.47
C LYS A 68 -12.30 12.78 6.33
N PRO A 69 -13.01 12.89 5.19
CA PRO A 69 -14.02 13.92 5.00
C PRO A 69 -15.22 13.68 5.92
N SER A 70 -15.89 14.77 6.32
CA SER A 70 -17.19 14.68 6.97
C SER A 70 -18.20 13.97 6.03
N PRO A 71 -19.12 13.09 6.52
CA PRO A 71 -19.48 12.85 7.93
C PRO A 71 -18.70 11.73 8.61
N ASP A 72 -17.74 11.04 7.94
CA ASP A 72 -17.12 9.83 8.50
C ASP A 72 -16.35 10.11 9.79
N SER A 73 -15.43 11.04 9.77
CA SER A 73 -14.73 11.55 10.95
C SER A 73 -13.72 12.63 10.57
N SER A 74 -13.88 13.85 11.03
CA SER A 74 -12.90 14.93 10.82
C SER A 74 -11.64 14.81 11.67
N PHE A 75 -11.58 13.84 12.58
CA PHE A 75 -10.46 13.62 13.50
C PHE A 75 -9.60 12.40 13.13
N SER A 76 -10.06 11.55 12.21
CA SER A 76 -9.33 10.38 11.77
C SER A 76 -8.52 10.67 10.51
N THR A 77 -7.26 10.21 10.50
CA THR A 77 -6.41 10.30 9.30
C THR A 77 -6.97 9.45 8.15
N SER A 78 -6.79 9.90 6.92
CA SER A 78 -7.25 9.19 5.73
C SER A 78 -6.42 7.94 5.46
N VAL A 79 -5.14 7.96 5.83
CA VAL A 79 -4.22 6.83 5.68
C VAL A 79 -3.86 6.25 7.05
N THR A 80 -3.42 4.99 7.04
CA THR A 80 -3.05 4.27 8.27
C THR A 80 -1.82 4.87 8.93
N GLN A 81 -1.84 4.97 10.26
CA GLN A 81 -0.68 5.33 11.08
C GLN A 81 0.22 4.11 11.37
N GLY A 82 -0.24 2.89 11.08
CA GLY A 82 0.48 1.64 11.27
C GLY A 82 1.34 1.21 10.09
N ALA A 83 1.73 2.12 9.20
CA ALA A 83 2.50 1.77 7.99
C ALA A 83 3.88 1.17 8.30
N ALA A 84 4.52 1.54 9.41
CA ALA A 84 5.77 0.93 9.86
C ALA A 84 5.62 -0.57 10.13
N SER A 85 4.53 -1.00 10.75
CA SER A 85 4.25 -2.41 11.00
C SER A 85 4.05 -3.19 9.70
N LEU A 86 3.42 -2.57 8.68
CA LEU A 86 3.28 -3.18 7.33
C LEU A 86 4.66 -3.34 6.67
N LEU A 87 5.52 -2.34 6.76
CA LEU A 87 6.88 -2.39 6.25
C LEU A 87 7.71 -3.49 6.93
N ILE A 88 7.67 -3.56 8.26
CA ILE A 88 8.39 -4.59 9.02
C ILE A 88 7.93 -6.00 8.61
N SER A 89 6.62 -6.19 8.43
CA SER A 89 6.07 -7.45 7.95
C SER A 89 6.57 -7.79 6.55
N ALA A 90 6.51 -6.85 5.60
CA ALA A 90 7.00 -7.05 4.23
C ALA A 90 8.50 -7.37 4.20
N LEU A 91 9.31 -6.66 4.98
CA LEU A 91 10.75 -6.92 5.12
C LEU A 91 11.03 -8.35 5.60
N ARG A 92 10.30 -8.80 6.62
CA ARG A 92 10.43 -10.15 7.15
C ARG A 92 9.99 -11.21 6.14
N ASP A 93 8.86 -10.99 5.48
CA ASP A 93 8.27 -11.94 4.53
C ASP A 93 9.11 -12.06 3.25
N SER A 94 9.84 -11.01 2.87
CA SER A 94 10.76 -11.02 1.73
C SER A 94 11.91 -12.02 1.89
N ARG A 95 12.28 -12.38 3.11
CA ARG A 95 13.46 -13.20 3.47
C ARG A 95 14.80 -12.58 3.06
N TRP A 96 14.78 -11.39 2.45
CA TRP A 96 15.97 -10.62 2.11
C TRP A 96 16.53 -9.90 3.32
N PHE A 97 15.62 -9.42 4.17
CA PHE A 97 15.94 -8.61 5.31
C PHE A 97 15.62 -9.32 6.62
N LYS A 98 16.38 -9.00 7.64
CA LYS A 98 16.14 -9.40 9.02
C LYS A 98 15.88 -8.14 9.85
N PRO A 99 14.63 -7.72 10.03
CA PRO A 99 14.32 -6.57 10.85
C PRO A 99 14.78 -6.78 12.30
N VAL A 100 15.38 -5.76 12.87
CA VAL A 100 15.71 -5.68 14.30
C VAL A 100 14.87 -4.61 14.95
N GLU A 101 14.39 -4.88 16.17
CA GLU A 101 13.52 -3.95 16.89
C GLU A 101 14.23 -2.63 17.16
N ARG A 102 13.64 -1.52 16.69
CA ARG A 102 14.10 -0.16 16.93
C ARG A 102 12.96 0.81 17.19
N GLU A 103 11.73 0.47 16.80
CA GLU A 103 10.56 1.31 17.05
C GLU A 103 10.27 1.40 18.55
N ASN A 104 10.31 0.23 19.25
CA ASN A 104 10.12 0.14 20.69
C ASN A 104 11.39 -0.38 21.41
N LEU A 105 12.55 0.10 20.99
CA LEU A 105 13.84 -0.32 21.55
C LEU A 105 13.92 -0.08 23.06
N GLN A 106 13.30 1.01 23.57
CA GLN A 106 13.34 1.34 24.99
C GLN A 106 12.66 0.28 25.85
N ASP A 107 11.55 -0.28 25.39
CA ASP A 107 10.83 -1.36 26.10
C ASP A 107 11.69 -2.62 26.15
N LEU A 108 12.32 -2.99 25.03
CA LEU A 108 13.23 -4.11 24.96
C LEU A 108 14.43 -3.93 25.92
N LEU A 109 15.00 -2.74 26.00
CA LEU A 109 16.11 -2.44 26.93
C LEU A 109 15.66 -2.50 28.40
N THR A 110 14.43 -2.06 28.68
CA THR A 110 13.82 -2.13 30.01
C THR A 110 13.64 -3.57 30.45
N GLU A 111 13.06 -4.44 29.61
CA GLU A 111 12.92 -5.87 29.88
C GLU A 111 14.28 -6.54 30.13
N ARG A 112 15.30 -6.21 29.35
CA ARG A 112 16.66 -6.73 29.56
C ARG A 112 17.28 -6.29 30.89
N LYS A 113 16.95 -5.08 31.36
CA LYS A 113 17.34 -4.62 32.72
C LYS A 113 16.61 -5.39 33.81
N ILE A 114 15.32 -5.61 33.64
CA ILE A 114 14.48 -6.38 34.57
C ILE A 114 15.03 -7.82 34.71
N ILE A 115 15.28 -8.50 33.59
CA ILE A 115 15.85 -9.86 33.60
C ILE A 115 17.15 -9.88 34.41
N ARG A 116 18.07 -8.95 34.18
CA ARG A 116 19.33 -8.85 34.93
C ARG A 116 19.12 -8.54 36.42
N ALA A 117 18.12 -7.75 36.76
CA ALA A 117 17.81 -7.41 38.15
C ALA A 117 17.17 -8.56 38.92
N LEU A 118 16.48 -9.49 38.24
CA LEU A 118 15.86 -10.66 38.82
C LEU A 118 16.84 -11.84 38.99
N GLU A 119 18.02 -11.80 38.36
CA GLU A 119 19.05 -12.82 38.52
C GLU A 119 19.66 -12.72 39.93
N GLN A 120 19.50 -13.80 40.72
CA GLN A 120 20.15 -13.86 42.03
C GLN A 120 21.61 -14.28 41.86
N PRO A 121 22.54 -13.72 42.66
CA PRO A 121 23.97 -14.09 42.58
C PRO A 121 24.28 -15.57 42.82
N GLN A 122 23.30 -16.32 43.35
CA GLN A 122 23.44 -17.72 43.71
C GLN A 122 22.89 -18.67 42.64
N ASP A 123 22.21 -18.19 41.61
CA ASP A 123 21.71 -19.02 40.53
C ASP A 123 22.85 -19.45 39.63
N GLN A 124 23.20 -20.75 39.67
CA GLN A 124 24.22 -21.34 38.81
C GLN A 124 23.87 -21.28 37.30
N ALA A 125 22.64 -20.93 36.98
CA ALA A 125 22.15 -20.78 35.61
C ALA A 125 21.79 -19.31 35.34
N GLN A 126 22.76 -18.40 35.30
CA GLN A 126 22.54 -17.04 34.85
C GLN A 126 22.00 -17.04 33.42
N VAL A 127 20.86 -16.38 33.19
CA VAL A 127 20.32 -16.17 31.83
C VAL A 127 21.30 -15.30 31.06
N GLN A 128 22.13 -15.91 30.23
CA GLN A 128 23.04 -15.16 29.37
C GLN A 128 22.25 -14.40 28.29
N LEU A 129 22.07 -13.12 28.48
CA LEU A 129 21.49 -12.26 27.46
C LEU A 129 22.56 -11.89 26.42
N PRO A 130 22.49 -12.46 25.20
CA PRO A 130 23.45 -12.11 24.15
C PRO A 130 23.32 -10.63 23.77
N ALA A 131 24.35 -10.07 23.16
CA ALA A 131 24.30 -8.71 22.64
C ALA A 131 23.15 -8.56 21.63
N LEU A 132 22.51 -7.39 21.64
CA LEU A 132 21.52 -7.06 20.62
C LEU A 132 22.20 -7.02 19.25
N ARG A 133 21.50 -7.59 18.25
CA ARG A 133 22.01 -7.56 16.88
C ARG A 133 22.09 -6.12 16.36
N PRO A 134 23.25 -5.69 15.84
CA PRO A 134 23.35 -4.43 15.13
C PRO A 134 22.59 -4.52 13.81
N ALA A 135 22.05 -3.41 13.36
CA ALA A 135 21.57 -3.26 11.99
C ALA A 135 22.75 -2.88 11.07
N ASN A 136 22.71 -3.32 9.83
CA ASN A 136 23.67 -2.90 8.79
C ASN A 136 23.15 -1.67 8.05
N MET A 137 21.84 -1.50 8.03
CA MET A 137 21.13 -0.55 7.20
C MET A 137 19.88 -0.04 7.95
N ILE A 138 19.48 1.18 7.67
CA ILE A 138 18.16 1.71 8.03
C ILE A 138 17.27 1.67 6.79
N ILE A 139 16.05 1.14 6.93
CA ILE A 139 15.00 1.34 5.94
C ILE A 139 13.96 2.25 6.57
N GLU A 140 13.74 3.38 5.94
CA GLU A 140 12.81 4.41 6.37
C GLU A 140 12.02 4.96 5.20
N GLY A 141 10.99 5.75 5.47
CA GLY A 141 10.20 6.36 4.42
C GLY A 141 8.97 7.07 4.94
N ALA A 142 8.11 7.41 4.00
CA ALA A 142 6.86 8.09 4.30
C ALA A 142 5.77 7.75 3.28
N ILE A 143 4.51 7.89 3.70
CA ILE A 143 3.40 8.06 2.78
C ILE A 143 3.40 9.56 2.43
N VAL A 144 3.77 9.87 1.19
CA VAL A 144 4.03 11.27 0.76
C VAL A 144 2.84 11.92 0.10
N ALA A 145 1.93 11.13 -0.46
CA ALA A 145 0.69 11.65 -1.04
C ALA A 145 -0.46 10.65 -0.86
N TYR A 146 -1.65 11.19 -0.69
CA TYR A 146 -2.91 10.48 -0.77
C TYR A 146 -3.92 11.36 -1.50
N GLU A 147 -4.50 10.83 -2.54
CA GLU A 147 -5.54 11.52 -3.30
C GLU A 147 -6.78 10.64 -3.37
N SER A 148 -7.93 11.23 -3.10
CA SER A 148 -9.23 10.57 -3.23
C SER A 148 -10.14 11.44 -4.08
N ASN A 149 -10.38 11.01 -5.31
CA ASN A 149 -11.15 11.76 -6.29
C ASN A 149 -12.40 11.00 -6.70
N VAL A 150 -13.57 11.62 -6.52
CA VAL A 150 -14.80 11.11 -7.11
C VAL A 150 -14.86 11.62 -8.56
N ARG A 151 -14.93 10.69 -9.49
CA ARG A 151 -15.03 10.99 -10.93
C ARG A 151 -16.34 10.44 -11.47
N THR A 152 -16.95 11.21 -12.36
CA THR A 152 -18.07 10.73 -13.18
C THR A 152 -17.51 10.18 -14.47
N GLY A 153 -17.63 8.86 -14.67
CA GLY A 153 -17.30 8.18 -15.91
C GLY A 153 -18.59 7.75 -16.60
N GLY A 154 -18.79 8.14 -17.85
CA GLY A 154 -19.86 7.61 -18.67
C GLY A 154 -19.26 7.02 -19.93
N ILE A 155 -19.20 5.69 -20.04
CA ILE A 155 -19.27 5.04 -21.34
C ILE A 155 -20.79 4.95 -21.61
N GLY A 156 -21.39 6.02 -22.06
CA GLY A 156 -22.82 6.05 -22.28
C GLY A 156 -23.13 6.65 -23.62
N VAL A 157 -23.70 5.85 -24.50
CA VAL A 157 -24.59 6.37 -25.53
C VAL A 157 -25.78 7.00 -24.80
N ARG A 158 -25.70 8.32 -24.57
CA ARG A 158 -26.85 9.07 -24.07
C ARG A 158 -27.88 9.16 -25.17
N TYR A 159 -28.90 8.34 -25.11
CA TYR A 159 -30.07 8.51 -25.93
C TYR A 159 -31.02 9.50 -25.21
N LEU A 160 -31.26 10.68 -25.79
CA LEU A 160 -32.13 11.75 -25.25
C LEU A 160 -31.77 12.23 -23.83
N GLY A 161 -30.49 12.20 -23.44
CA GLY A 161 -30.07 12.72 -22.14
C GLY A 161 -30.26 11.79 -20.95
N VAL A 162 -30.82 10.59 -21.17
CA VAL A 162 -30.99 9.55 -20.15
C VAL A 162 -30.03 8.40 -20.43
N GLY A 163 -29.08 8.18 -19.52
CA GLY A 163 -28.14 7.07 -19.53
C GLY A 163 -27.62 6.84 -18.13
N PRO A 164 -27.24 5.63 -17.73
CA PRO A 164 -26.67 5.38 -16.44
C PRO A 164 -25.35 6.14 -16.31
N SER A 165 -25.28 7.07 -15.38
CA SER A 165 -24.03 7.71 -14.97
C SER A 165 -23.43 6.86 -13.86
N GLU A 166 -22.31 6.21 -14.13
CA GLU A 166 -21.55 5.53 -13.09
C GLU A 166 -20.62 6.54 -12.42
N LEU A 167 -20.78 6.69 -11.11
CA LEU A 167 -19.84 7.42 -10.28
C LEU A 167 -18.77 6.43 -9.81
N TYR A 168 -17.52 6.76 -10.03
CA TYR A 168 -16.42 5.99 -9.47
C TYR A 168 -15.50 6.89 -8.65
N ARG A 169 -14.93 6.29 -7.61
CA ARG A 169 -13.94 6.93 -6.76
C ARG A 169 -12.58 6.33 -7.07
N GLN A 170 -11.60 7.18 -7.26
CA GLN A 170 -10.21 6.82 -7.45
C GLN A 170 -9.42 7.23 -6.21
N ASP A 171 -8.88 6.26 -5.50
CA ASP A 171 -7.95 6.48 -4.39
C ASP A 171 -6.53 6.19 -4.86
N GLN A 172 -5.61 7.09 -4.58
CA GLN A 172 -4.21 6.98 -4.98
C GLN A 172 -3.32 7.27 -3.78
N VAL A 173 -2.38 6.37 -3.52
CA VAL A 173 -1.40 6.49 -2.44
C VAL A 173 0.00 6.45 -3.03
N THR A 174 0.85 7.38 -2.64
CA THR A 174 2.26 7.40 -3.00
C THR A 174 3.11 7.19 -1.76
N VAL A 175 4.01 6.20 -1.83
CA VAL A 175 4.95 5.85 -0.77
C VAL A 175 6.37 6.03 -1.29
N ASN A 176 7.24 6.63 -0.47
CA ASN A 176 8.68 6.66 -0.69
C ASN A 176 9.36 5.81 0.37
N LEU A 177 10.27 4.93 -0.05
CA LEU A 177 11.17 4.17 0.81
C LEU A 177 12.62 4.50 0.49
N ARG A 178 13.46 4.61 1.52
CA ARG A 178 14.90 4.84 1.41
C ARG A 178 15.66 3.80 2.19
N ALA A 179 16.76 3.32 1.63
CA ALA A 179 17.76 2.49 2.29
C ALA A 179 19.02 3.31 2.57
N VAL A 180 19.43 3.38 3.84
CA VAL A 180 20.56 4.18 4.30
C VAL A 180 21.63 3.28 4.90
N ASP A 181 22.87 3.37 4.45
CA ASP A 181 24.00 2.68 5.06
C ASP A 181 24.34 3.36 6.41
N ILE A 182 24.33 2.57 7.48
CA ILE A 182 24.59 3.10 8.83
C ILE A 182 26.03 3.56 8.99
N ARG A 183 26.99 3.02 8.26
CA ARG A 183 28.41 3.31 8.39
C ARG A 183 28.80 4.63 7.75
N THR A 184 28.20 4.94 6.60
CA THR A 184 28.54 6.15 5.82
C THR A 184 27.47 7.22 5.91
N GLY A 185 26.21 6.85 6.20
CA GLY A 185 25.06 7.73 6.12
C GLY A 185 24.54 7.94 4.71
N ASP A 186 25.09 7.21 3.73
CA ASP A 186 24.69 7.34 2.33
C ASP A 186 23.31 6.72 2.10
N ILE A 187 22.49 7.38 1.31
CA ILE A 187 21.24 6.81 0.80
C ILE A 187 21.59 5.91 -0.39
N ILE A 188 21.57 4.59 -0.17
CA ILE A 188 21.91 3.59 -1.17
C ILE A 188 20.84 3.51 -2.24
N GLN A 189 19.57 3.52 -1.82
CA GLN A 189 18.40 3.42 -2.68
C GLN A 189 17.29 4.35 -2.18
N SER A 190 16.56 4.93 -3.13
CA SER A 190 15.34 5.70 -2.84
C SER A 190 14.29 5.38 -3.92
N ILE A 191 13.23 4.70 -3.51
CA ILE A 191 12.18 4.21 -4.40
C ILE A 191 10.86 4.86 -4.04
N THR A 192 10.21 5.43 -5.04
CA THR A 192 8.85 5.97 -4.91
C THR A 192 7.89 5.12 -5.72
N THR A 193 6.82 4.69 -5.09
CA THR A 193 5.75 3.92 -5.75
C THR A 193 4.40 4.55 -5.51
N THR A 194 3.53 4.42 -6.51
CA THR A 194 2.16 4.91 -6.45
C THR A 194 1.21 3.77 -6.74
N LYS A 195 0.22 3.59 -5.87
CA LYS A 195 -0.86 2.63 -6.06
C LYS A 195 -2.19 3.34 -6.23
N THR A 196 -2.91 3.00 -7.29
CA THR A 196 -4.25 3.51 -7.57
C THR A 196 -5.27 2.39 -7.41
N ILE A 197 -6.37 2.70 -6.75
CA ILE A 197 -7.53 1.82 -6.60
C ILE A 197 -8.77 2.54 -7.12
N PHE A 198 -9.62 1.82 -7.84
CA PHE A 198 -10.90 2.31 -8.31
C PHE A 198 -12.02 1.65 -7.51
N SER A 199 -13.01 2.45 -7.11
CA SER A 199 -14.22 1.98 -6.46
C SER A 199 -15.43 2.49 -7.23
N ILE A 200 -16.37 1.60 -7.58
CA ILE A 200 -17.60 1.98 -8.27
C ILE A 200 -18.70 2.20 -7.23
N GLN A 201 -19.47 3.26 -7.42
CA GLN A 201 -20.67 3.50 -6.60
C GLN A 201 -21.75 2.48 -6.98
N VAL A 202 -22.14 1.66 -6.01
CA VAL A 202 -23.25 0.71 -6.14
C VAL A 202 -24.35 1.22 -5.21
N ASP A 203 -25.44 1.73 -5.78
CA ASP A 203 -26.60 2.29 -5.08
C ASP A 203 -26.36 3.40 -4.04
N PHE A 204 -27.13 4.47 -4.12
CA PHE A 204 -27.30 5.54 -3.13
C PHE A 204 -26.09 5.92 -2.26
N GLY A 205 -24.89 6.02 -2.85
CA GLY A 205 -23.72 6.55 -2.13
C GLY A 205 -22.75 5.51 -1.56
N ILE A 206 -22.95 4.23 -1.79
CA ILE A 206 -22.03 3.17 -1.39
C ILE A 206 -21.05 2.89 -2.54
N PHE A 207 -19.74 3.01 -2.28
CA PHE A 207 -18.70 2.66 -3.23
C PHE A 207 -18.21 1.23 -3.02
N ARG A 208 -18.06 0.48 -4.11
CA ARG A 208 -17.51 -0.88 -4.12
C ARG A 208 -16.15 -0.90 -4.81
N PHE A 209 -15.17 -1.52 -4.18
CA PHE A 209 -13.84 -1.72 -4.75
C PHE A 209 -13.89 -2.62 -6.00
N VAL A 210 -13.16 -2.20 -7.05
CA VAL A 210 -12.98 -2.97 -8.29
C VAL A 210 -11.52 -2.95 -8.69
N SER A 211 -10.94 -4.12 -8.92
CA SER A 211 -9.57 -4.22 -9.45
C SER A 211 -9.52 -3.76 -10.91
N LEU A 212 -8.47 -3.04 -11.28
CA LEU A 212 -8.27 -2.54 -12.65
C LEU A 212 -8.32 -3.65 -13.72
N LYS A 213 -7.87 -4.87 -13.39
CA LYS A 213 -7.92 -6.03 -14.28
C LYS A 213 -9.34 -6.62 -14.45
N HIS A 214 -10.25 -6.33 -13.55
CA HIS A 214 -11.59 -6.88 -13.48
C HIS A 214 -12.69 -5.83 -13.61
N LEU A 215 -12.42 -4.71 -14.25
CA LEU A 215 -13.45 -3.71 -14.57
C LEU A 215 -14.66 -4.29 -15.34
N LEU A 216 -14.49 -5.47 -15.92
CA LEU A 216 -15.52 -6.21 -16.65
C LEU A 216 -16.10 -7.42 -15.89
N GLU A 217 -15.51 -7.81 -14.76
CA GLU A 217 -16.00 -8.93 -13.95
C GLU A 217 -16.54 -8.42 -12.61
N VAL A 218 -17.84 -8.52 -12.44
CA VAL A 218 -18.52 -8.21 -11.18
C VAL A 218 -18.28 -9.37 -10.22
N GLU A 219 -17.23 -9.30 -9.39
CA GLU A 219 -17.09 -10.23 -8.28
C GLU A 219 -18.15 -9.97 -7.21
N THR A 220 -19.00 -10.96 -6.96
CA THR A 220 -19.99 -10.98 -5.87
C THR A 220 -19.33 -11.22 -4.51
N GLY A 221 -18.29 -10.45 -4.18
CA GLY A 221 -17.63 -10.45 -2.89
C GLY A 221 -17.97 -9.20 -2.09
N VAL A 222 -18.44 -9.33 -0.86
CA VAL A 222 -18.62 -8.20 0.05
C VAL A 222 -17.26 -7.61 0.35
N SER A 223 -16.86 -6.60 -0.39
CA SER A 223 -15.65 -5.83 -0.10
C SER A 223 -15.95 -4.94 1.12
N ARG A 224 -15.43 -5.34 2.28
CA ARG A 224 -15.36 -4.45 3.43
C ARG A 224 -14.30 -3.39 3.21
N ASN A 225 -14.74 -2.17 3.38
CA ASN A 225 -13.99 -0.94 3.38
C ASN A 225 -12.62 -0.98 4.08
N GLU A 226 -11.55 -1.22 3.29
CA GLU A 226 -10.27 -0.57 3.59
C GLU A 226 -9.40 -0.44 2.32
N PRO A 227 -9.91 0.16 1.23
CA PRO A 227 -9.14 0.30 0.00
C PRO A 227 -7.84 1.09 0.23
N VAL A 228 -7.85 2.09 1.11
CA VAL A 228 -6.69 2.93 1.40
C VAL A 228 -5.56 2.14 2.09
N GLN A 229 -5.90 1.33 3.10
CA GLN A 229 -4.91 0.50 3.78
C GLN A 229 -4.27 -0.53 2.84
N GLN A 230 -5.07 -1.11 1.95
CA GLN A 230 -4.58 -2.02 0.93
C GLN A 230 -3.66 -1.32 -0.08
N CYS A 231 -3.98 -0.08 -0.48
CA CYS A 231 -3.11 0.75 -1.31
C CYS A 231 -1.73 0.96 -0.65
N VAL A 232 -1.73 1.38 0.63
CA VAL A 232 -0.50 1.59 1.38
C VAL A 232 0.33 0.32 1.44
N ARG A 233 -0.30 -0.81 1.75
CA ARG A 233 0.37 -2.11 1.83
C ARG A 233 1.01 -2.49 0.50
N GLU A 234 0.26 -2.47 -0.59
CA GLU A 234 0.77 -2.83 -1.92
C GLU A 234 1.85 -1.85 -2.40
N ALA A 235 1.72 -0.56 -2.12
CA ALA A 235 2.74 0.42 -2.45
C ALA A 235 4.06 0.15 -1.70
N ILE A 236 4.01 -0.19 -0.40
CA ILE A 236 5.19 -0.58 0.39
C ILE A 236 5.83 -1.85 -0.17
N GLU A 237 5.04 -2.89 -0.42
CA GLU A 237 5.52 -4.17 -0.93
C GLU A 237 6.19 -3.99 -2.31
N THR A 238 5.56 -3.22 -3.20
CA THR A 238 6.11 -2.90 -4.54
C THR A 238 7.40 -2.08 -4.44
N ALA A 239 7.43 -1.06 -3.57
CA ALA A 239 8.64 -0.27 -3.34
C ALA A 239 9.80 -1.15 -2.85
N LEU A 240 9.52 -2.11 -1.98
CA LEU A 240 10.51 -3.03 -1.46
C LEU A 240 11.04 -3.97 -2.54
N ILE A 241 10.18 -4.47 -3.44
CA ILE A 241 10.61 -5.30 -4.59
C ILE A 241 11.54 -4.50 -5.50
N HIS A 242 11.15 -3.28 -5.87
CA HIS A 242 12.01 -2.41 -6.68
C HIS A 242 13.34 -2.11 -6.00
N MET A 243 13.33 -1.83 -4.69
CA MET A 243 14.53 -1.61 -3.90
C MET A 243 15.45 -2.83 -3.96
N ILE A 244 14.91 -4.04 -3.79
CA ILE A 244 15.66 -5.29 -3.89
C ILE A 244 16.24 -5.47 -5.29
N ALA A 245 15.42 -5.28 -6.32
CA ALA A 245 15.84 -5.47 -7.72
C ALA A 245 16.93 -4.47 -8.13
N GLN A 246 16.74 -3.18 -7.81
CA GLN A 246 17.74 -2.15 -8.13
C GLN A 246 19.06 -2.39 -7.40
N GLY A 247 19.01 -2.65 -6.10
CA GLY A 247 20.22 -2.89 -5.32
C GLY A 247 20.94 -4.19 -5.70
N ALA A 248 20.22 -5.20 -6.19
CA ALA A 248 20.84 -6.39 -6.77
C ALA A 248 21.53 -6.08 -8.11
N ARG A 249 20.96 -5.20 -8.93
CA ARG A 249 21.53 -4.74 -10.19
C ARG A 249 22.77 -3.86 -9.95
N ASP A 250 22.69 -2.95 -8.99
CA ASP A 250 23.75 -1.96 -8.69
C ASP A 250 24.87 -2.56 -7.84
N GLY A 251 24.71 -3.79 -7.33
CA GLY A 251 25.68 -4.45 -6.47
C GLY A 251 25.66 -3.96 -5.01
N SER A 252 24.65 -3.21 -4.60
CA SER A 252 24.47 -2.79 -3.20
C SER A 252 24.24 -3.99 -2.27
N TRP A 253 23.66 -5.06 -2.81
CA TRP A 253 23.55 -6.37 -2.19
C TRP A 253 23.58 -7.49 -3.22
N ASN A 254 23.96 -8.69 -2.76
CA ASN A 254 24.22 -9.82 -3.64
C ASN A 254 23.10 -10.85 -3.59
N LEU A 255 22.77 -11.39 -4.75
CA LEU A 255 21.99 -12.61 -4.90
C LEU A 255 22.81 -13.82 -4.48
N LYS A 256 22.15 -14.85 -3.96
CA LYS A 256 22.80 -16.16 -3.67
C LYS A 256 23.42 -16.73 -4.93
N ASN A 257 22.74 -16.64 -6.07
CA ASN A 257 23.25 -17.00 -7.38
C ASN A 257 23.21 -15.76 -8.26
N PRO A 258 24.34 -15.21 -8.70
CA PRO A 258 24.37 -13.99 -9.52
C PRO A 258 23.54 -14.09 -10.81
N GLY A 259 23.46 -15.28 -11.42
CA GLY A 259 22.65 -15.53 -12.63
C GLY A 259 21.15 -15.36 -12.41
N ASP A 260 20.68 -15.38 -11.16
CA ASP A 260 19.26 -15.18 -10.81
C ASP A 260 18.79 -13.76 -11.09
N LEU A 261 19.69 -12.80 -11.33
CA LEU A 261 19.33 -11.46 -11.78
C LEU A 261 18.53 -11.49 -13.08
N ASN A 262 18.80 -12.47 -13.94
CA ASN A 262 18.12 -12.64 -15.23
C ASN A 262 16.78 -13.38 -15.14
N LYS A 263 16.31 -13.71 -13.93
CA LYS A 263 14.99 -14.34 -13.78
C LYS A 263 13.86 -13.41 -14.19
N PRO A 264 12.82 -13.93 -14.88
CA PRO A 264 11.74 -13.10 -15.43
C PRO A 264 11.11 -12.16 -14.41
N LEU A 265 10.93 -12.61 -13.18
CA LEU A 265 10.31 -11.79 -12.12
C LEU A 265 11.17 -10.55 -11.79
N LEU A 266 12.49 -10.71 -11.60
CA LEU A 266 13.38 -9.56 -11.34
C LEU A 266 13.47 -8.66 -12.56
N GLN A 267 13.60 -9.24 -13.75
CA GLN A 267 13.68 -8.49 -15.00
C GLN A 267 12.42 -7.66 -15.26
N SER A 268 11.23 -8.15 -14.94
CA SER A 268 10.00 -7.37 -15.11
C SER A 268 9.98 -6.11 -14.23
N TYR A 269 10.48 -6.19 -12.99
CA TYR A 269 10.58 -5.03 -12.11
C TYR A 269 11.70 -4.06 -12.53
N LEU A 270 12.82 -4.58 -12.99
CA LEU A 270 13.92 -3.75 -13.54
C LEU A 270 13.46 -3.01 -14.79
N GLN A 271 12.82 -3.70 -15.71
CA GLN A 271 12.30 -3.11 -16.94
C GLN A 271 11.22 -2.04 -16.64
N SER A 272 10.29 -2.31 -15.76
CA SER A 272 9.26 -1.33 -15.39
C SER A 272 9.87 -0.08 -14.76
N TYR A 273 10.95 -0.21 -14.00
CA TYR A 273 11.69 0.93 -13.46
C TYR A 273 12.36 1.74 -14.58
N ASP A 274 13.02 1.09 -15.49
CA ASP A 274 13.73 1.74 -16.60
C ASP A 274 12.75 2.44 -17.56
N GLU A 275 11.59 1.84 -17.81
CA GLU A 275 10.52 2.46 -18.60
C GLU A 275 10.02 3.74 -17.95
N GLN A 276 9.79 3.76 -16.63
CA GLN A 276 9.37 4.96 -15.91
C GLN A 276 10.44 6.06 -15.93
N MET A 277 11.72 5.69 -15.82
CA MET A 277 12.82 6.64 -15.90
C MET A 277 13.00 7.22 -17.30
N THR A 278 12.75 6.42 -18.34
CA THR A 278 12.83 6.87 -19.74
C THR A 278 11.67 7.81 -20.12
N LEU A 279 10.51 7.66 -19.49
CA LEU A 279 9.34 8.54 -19.71
C LEU A 279 9.50 9.93 -19.08
N LEU A 280 10.48 10.12 -18.19
CA LEU A 280 10.84 11.46 -17.74
C LEU A 280 11.50 12.18 -18.92
N PRO A 281 10.91 13.26 -19.48
CA PRO A 281 11.59 14.02 -20.53
C PRO A 281 12.90 14.49 -19.92
N LEU A 282 14.02 14.10 -20.55
CA LEU A 282 15.27 14.81 -20.35
C LEU A 282 14.93 16.26 -20.64
N ALA A 283 14.86 17.08 -19.61
CA ALA A 283 14.63 18.48 -19.77
C ALA A 283 15.75 18.96 -20.71
N ASP A 284 15.39 19.32 -21.94
CA ASP A 284 16.24 20.10 -22.86
C ASP A 284 16.46 21.51 -22.25
N ALA A 285 16.88 21.52 -20.99
CA ALA A 285 17.06 22.75 -20.21
C ALA A 285 18.26 23.58 -20.70
N ASP A 286 19.06 23.07 -21.64
CA ASP A 286 20.23 23.79 -22.13
C ASP A 286 20.05 24.48 -23.50
N LYS A 287 18.94 24.23 -24.21
CA LYS A 287 18.74 24.86 -25.53
C LYS A 287 18.05 26.22 -25.46
N ASP A 288 17.24 26.48 -24.45
CA ASP A 288 16.50 27.74 -24.35
C ASP A 288 17.29 28.87 -23.66
N ILE A 289 18.35 28.56 -22.92
CA ILE A 289 19.19 29.56 -22.27
C ILE A 289 20.18 30.19 -23.24
N VAL A 290 20.61 29.45 -24.26
CA VAL A 290 21.55 29.97 -25.28
C VAL A 290 20.83 30.84 -26.30
N ALA A 291 19.53 30.58 -26.59
CA ALA A 291 18.78 31.35 -27.58
C ALA A 291 18.32 32.75 -27.10
N THR A 292 18.27 32.98 -25.79
CA THR A 292 17.89 34.29 -25.22
C THR A 292 19.09 35.21 -24.91
N GLY A 293 20.31 34.69 -24.92
CA GLY A 293 21.55 35.45 -24.70
C GLY A 293 22.06 36.23 -25.93
N GLU A 294 21.65 35.86 -27.12
CA GLU A 294 22.25 36.40 -28.37
C GLU A 294 21.46 37.56 -29.03
N LYS A 295 20.33 37.98 -28.45
CA LYS A 295 19.49 39.10 -28.99
C LYS A 295 19.62 40.46 -28.30
N ASN A 296 20.50 40.60 -27.29
CA ASN A 296 20.66 41.87 -26.59
C ASN A 296 22.05 42.53 -26.72
N GLY A 297 22.77 42.24 -27.77
CA GLY A 297 24.11 42.79 -27.99
C GLY A 297 24.30 43.52 -29.32
N THR A 298 23.35 44.34 -29.80
CA THR A 298 23.69 45.31 -30.86
C THR A 298 22.67 46.42 -30.92
N GLN A 299 22.81 47.45 -30.08
CA GLN A 299 22.41 48.84 -30.31
C GLN A 299 23.02 49.72 -29.22
N ARG A 300 24.26 50.14 -29.46
CA ARG A 300 24.74 51.53 -29.33
C ARG A 300 26.21 51.60 -29.76
#